data_5a6ea04f6761e83462ca26197d431dcc
#
_entry.id   5a6ea04f6761e83462ca26197d431dcc
#
_cell.length_a   1.000
_cell.length_b   1.000
_cell.length_c   1.000
_cell.angle_alpha   90.00
_cell.angle_beta   90.00
_cell.angle_gamma   90.00
#
_symmetry.space_group_name_H-M   'P 1'
#
loop_
_entity.id
_entity.type
_entity.pdbx_description
1 polymer ?
#
loop_
_entity_poly.entity_id
_entity_poly.type
_entity_poly.pdbx_seq_one_letter_code
_entity_poly.pdbx_strand_id
1 'polypeptide(L)'
;MKLTTLKSRLQSAGARLPVLTQRPNVVERKRGYAGVLDRKRIRERDCDLCQQCKREGRTTIGHPVDHIIPLVDGGTDDDDNKETLCVPCHDVKSAREARQRARG
;
A
#
# COMPACT_ATOMS: atom_id res chain seq x y z
N MET A 1 11.31 44.70 -0.02
CA MET A 1 11.46 44.08 -1.34
C MET A 1 12.05 42.69 -1.27
N LYS A 2 13.12 42.52 -0.56
CA LYS A 2 13.77 41.22 -0.44
C LYS A 2 12.89 40.20 0.26
N LEU A 3 12.16 40.63 1.25
CA LEU A 3 11.28 39.72 2.00
C LEU A 3 10.18 39.14 1.13
N THR A 4 9.65 39.92 0.23
CA THR A 4 8.61 39.47 -0.67
C THR A 4 9.10 38.34 -1.58
N THR A 5 10.32 38.47 -2.08
CA THR A 5 10.92 37.47 -2.94
C THR A 5 11.08 36.14 -2.21
N LEU A 6 11.55 36.21 -0.96
CA LEU A 6 11.71 35.01 -0.15
C LEU A 6 10.40 34.27 0.08
N LYS A 7 9.36 35.03 0.39
CA LYS A 7 8.04 34.43 0.61
C LYS A 7 7.54 33.70 -0.62
N SER A 8 7.73 34.29 -1.77
CA SER A 8 7.28 33.69 -3.01
C SER A 8 7.96 32.34 -3.26
N ARG A 9 9.25 32.27 -3.03
CA ARG A 9 9.98 31.04 -3.26
C ARG A 9 9.51 29.92 -2.33
N LEU A 10 9.31 30.23 -1.08
CA LEU A 10 8.86 29.23 -0.11
C LEU A 10 7.48 28.70 -0.45
N GLN A 11 6.59 29.58 -0.80
CA GLN A 11 5.23 29.18 -1.16
C GLN A 11 5.22 28.28 -2.39
N SER A 12 5.99 28.64 -3.38
CA SER A 12 6.05 27.85 -4.61
C SER A 12 6.55 26.45 -4.35
N ALA A 13 7.61 26.32 -3.58
CA ALA A 13 8.17 25.01 -3.30
C ALA A 13 7.19 24.10 -2.57
N GLY A 14 6.52 24.65 -1.55
CA GLY A 14 5.57 23.86 -0.78
C GLY A 14 4.37 23.43 -1.59
N ALA A 15 3.89 24.30 -2.46
CA ALA A 15 2.71 23.99 -3.25
C ALA A 15 2.97 22.93 -4.32
N ARG A 16 4.15 22.94 -4.90
CA ARG A 16 4.42 22.05 -6.02
C ARG A 16 4.73 20.62 -5.62
N LEU A 17 5.43 20.40 -4.51
CA LEU A 17 5.88 19.07 -4.14
C LEU A 17 4.76 18.04 -4.01
N PRO A 18 3.67 18.31 -3.30
CA PRO A 18 2.62 17.31 -3.18
C PRO A 18 1.99 16.94 -4.52
N VAL A 19 1.85 17.90 -5.42
CA VAL A 19 1.25 17.64 -6.73
C VAL A 19 2.15 16.75 -7.58
N LEU A 20 3.45 17.00 -7.55
CA LEU A 20 4.39 16.28 -8.39
C LEU A 20 4.57 14.82 -7.98
N THR A 21 4.27 14.48 -6.74
CA THR A 21 4.42 13.10 -6.26
C THR A 21 3.22 12.23 -6.51
N GLN A 22 2.10 12.82 -6.92
CA GLN A 22 0.89 12.04 -7.16
C GLN A 22 0.94 11.42 -8.55
N ARG A 23 0.50 10.16 -8.61
CA ARG A 23 0.39 9.43 -9.87
C ARG A 23 -1.07 9.43 -10.30
N PRO A 24 -1.34 9.81 -11.55
CA PRO A 24 -2.72 9.73 -12.05
C PRO A 24 -3.16 8.27 -12.12
N ASN A 25 -4.43 8.04 -11.85
CA ASN A 25 -5.06 6.72 -11.95
C ASN A 25 -4.59 5.70 -10.90
N VAL A 26 -3.87 6.11 -9.87
CA VAL A 26 -3.57 5.23 -8.75
C VAL A 26 -4.74 5.29 -7.78
N VAL A 27 -5.30 4.12 -7.47
CA VAL A 27 -6.37 4.01 -6.49
C VAL A 27 -5.78 4.17 -5.10
N GLU A 28 -6.41 5.00 -4.27
CA GLU A 28 -5.99 5.15 -2.89
C GLU A 28 -6.67 4.10 -2.00
N ARG A 29 -5.90 3.57 -1.05
CA ARG A 29 -6.47 2.67 -0.06
C ARG A 29 -7.29 3.46 0.95
N LYS A 30 -8.30 2.81 1.51
CA LYS A 30 -9.07 3.39 2.58
C LYS A 30 -8.21 3.56 3.82
N ARG A 31 -8.34 4.70 4.48
CA ARG A 31 -7.57 5.05 5.66
C ARG A 31 -8.48 5.22 6.87
N GLY A 32 -7.87 5.38 8.05
CA GLY A 32 -8.61 5.60 9.29
C GLY A 32 -9.47 4.41 9.64
N TYR A 33 -10.63 4.67 10.20
CA TYR A 33 -11.52 3.64 10.68
C TYR A 33 -12.02 2.74 9.55
N ALA A 34 -12.31 3.30 8.39
CA ALA A 34 -12.73 2.51 7.23
C ALA A 34 -11.65 1.50 6.83
N GLY A 35 -10.39 1.90 6.87
CA GLY A 35 -9.28 0.99 6.58
C GLY A 35 -9.14 -0.10 7.64
N VAL A 36 -9.35 0.23 8.89
CA VAL A 36 -9.32 -0.76 9.98
C VAL A 36 -10.40 -1.82 9.77
N LEU A 37 -11.63 -1.39 9.43
CA LEU A 37 -12.73 -2.30 9.18
C LEU A 37 -12.47 -3.18 7.97
N ASP A 38 -11.91 -2.63 6.91
CA ASP A 38 -11.57 -3.39 5.71
C ASP A 38 -10.58 -4.51 6.04
N ARG A 39 -9.51 -4.17 6.75
CA ARG A 39 -8.51 -5.17 7.12
C ARG A 39 -9.08 -6.25 8.03
N LYS A 40 -9.94 -5.86 8.97
CA LYS A 40 -10.60 -6.82 9.85
C LYS A 40 -11.46 -7.80 9.04
N ARG A 41 -12.23 -7.29 8.09
CA ARG A 41 -13.08 -8.12 7.24
C ARG A 41 -12.24 -9.11 6.43
N ILE A 42 -11.13 -8.67 5.88
CA ILE A 42 -10.25 -9.55 5.11
C ILE A 42 -9.65 -10.65 6.00
N ARG A 43 -9.17 -10.27 7.19
CA ARG A 43 -8.62 -11.28 8.13
C ARG A 43 -9.68 -12.30 8.55
N GLU A 44 -10.90 -11.87 8.79
CA GLU A 44 -11.99 -12.78 9.13
C GLU A 44 -12.31 -13.73 7.96
N ARG A 45 -12.36 -13.21 6.75
CA ARG A 45 -12.57 -14.04 5.56
C ARG A 45 -11.47 -15.10 5.43
N ASP A 46 -10.24 -14.74 5.72
CA ASP A 46 -9.08 -15.61 5.59
C ASP A 46 -8.81 -16.43 6.83
N CYS A 47 -9.66 -16.35 7.85
CA CYS A 47 -9.55 -17.07 9.13
C CYS A 47 -8.23 -16.76 9.83
N ASP A 48 -7.73 -15.54 9.70
CA ASP A 48 -6.44 -15.09 10.25
C ASP A 48 -5.26 -15.94 9.80
N LEU A 49 -5.36 -16.60 8.66
CA LEU A 49 -4.29 -17.43 8.13
C LEU A 49 -3.59 -16.76 6.97
N CYS A 50 -2.27 -16.95 6.90
CA CYS A 50 -1.48 -16.48 5.77
C CYS A 50 -1.89 -17.22 4.51
N GLN A 51 -2.37 -16.49 3.51
CA GLN A 51 -2.85 -17.09 2.27
C GLN A 51 -1.71 -17.63 1.42
N GLN A 52 -0.53 -17.01 1.48
CA GLN A 52 0.63 -17.52 0.77
C GLN A 52 1.10 -18.84 1.34
N CYS A 53 1.19 -18.95 2.67
CA CYS A 53 1.54 -20.21 3.32
C CYS A 53 0.50 -21.29 3.00
N LYS A 54 -0.76 -20.92 2.96
CA LYS A 54 -1.84 -21.85 2.62
C LYS A 54 -1.66 -22.42 1.22
N ARG A 55 -1.27 -21.59 0.25
CA ARG A 55 -1.00 -22.05 -1.11
C ARG A 55 0.21 -23.01 -1.15
N GLU A 56 1.13 -22.86 -0.21
CA GLU A 56 2.31 -23.72 -0.10
C GLU A 56 2.09 -24.92 0.80
N GLY A 57 0.87 -25.13 1.26
CA GLY A 57 0.55 -26.28 2.11
C GLY A 57 0.86 -26.10 3.59
N ARG A 58 1.15 -24.88 4.04
CA ARG A 58 1.43 -24.60 5.45
C ARG A 58 0.28 -23.83 6.07
N THR A 59 0.07 -24.02 7.36
CA THR A 59 -0.90 -23.27 8.14
C THR A 59 -0.14 -22.32 9.05
N THR A 60 -0.22 -21.04 8.77
CA THR A 60 0.50 -20.01 9.53
C THR A 60 -0.45 -18.85 9.82
N ILE A 61 -0.46 -18.41 11.07
CA ILE A 61 -1.27 -17.24 11.45
C ILE A 61 -0.67 -16.01 10.80
N GLY A 62 -1.54 -15.24 10.11
CA GLY A 62 -1.15 -13.98 9.49
C GLY A 62 -1.77 -12.81 10.22
N HIS A 63 -1.29 -11.64 9.96
CA HIS A 63 -1.88 -10.41 10.50
C HIS A 63 -1.91 -9.28 9.48
N PRO A 64 -0.80 -8.92 8.80
CA PRO A 64 -0.87 -7.85 7.83
C PRO A 64 -1.76 -8.24 6.65
N VAL A 65 -2.55 -7.29 6.18
CA VAL A 65 -3.37 -7.43 4.98
C VAL A 65 -2.67 -6.64 3.88
N ASP A 66 -2.44 -7.28 2.77
CA ASP A 66 -1.70 -6.69 1.66
C ASP A 66 -2.53 -6.75 0.37
N HIS A 67 -2.18 -5.91 -0.58
CA HIS A 67 -2.79 -5.94 -1.91
C HIS A 67 -2.05 -6.95 -2.77
N ILE A 68 -2.79 -7.84 -3.41
CA ILE A 68 -2.21 -8.86 -4.29
C ILE A 68 -1.46 -8.17 -5.42
N ILE A 69 -2.14 -7.23 -6.09
CA ILE A 69 -1.51 -6.34 -7.05
C ILE A 69 -1.38 -4.99 -6.37
N PRO A 70 -0.15 -4.47 -6.18
CA PRO A 70 0.02 -3.18 -5.51
C PRO A 70 -0.76 -2.07 -6.19
N LEU A 71 -1.28 -1.14 -5.41
CA LEU A 71 -2.05 -0.01 -5.95
C LEU A 71 -1.22 0.80 -6.95
N VAL A 72 0.08 0.95 -6.70
CA VAL A 72 0.96 1.68 -7.62
C VAL A 72 1.16 0.97 -8.95
N ASP A 73 0.86 -0.32 -8.99
CA ASP A 73 0.99 -1.14 -10.21
C ASP A 73 -0.36 -1.38 -10.87
N GLY A 74 -1.36 -0.59 -10.53
CA GLY A 74 -2.67 -0.69 -11.14
C GLY A 74 -3.68 -1.55 -10.39
N GLY A 75 -3.35 -2.00 -9.18
CA GLY A 75 -4.27 -2.77 -8.37
C GLY A 75 -5.41 -1.92 -7.83
N THR A 76 -6.46 -2.60 -7.38
CA THR A 76 -7.62 -1.94 -6.78
C THR A 76 -7.62 -2.12 -5.27
N ASP A 77 -8.46 -1.34 -4.57
CA ASP A 77 -8.64 -1.48 -3.13
C ASP A 77 -9.85 -2.36 -2.80
N ASP A 78 -10.24 -3.23 -3.70
CA ASP A 78 -11.33 -4.17 -3.51
C ASP A 78 -10.88 -5.38 -2.70
N ASP A 79 -11.85 -6.03 -2.05
CA ASP A 79 -11.57 -7.21 -1.22
C ASP A 79 -10.91 -8.32 -2.04
N ASP A 80 -11.26 -8.46 -3.31
CA ASP A 80 -10.69 -9.48 -4.19
C ASP A 80 -9.21 -9.29 -4.45
N ASN A 81 -8.70 -8.08 -4.24
CA ASN A 81 -7.28 -7.76 -4.44
C ASN A 81 -6.54 -7.67 -3.10
N LYS A 82 -7.08 -8.25 -2.06
CA LYS A 82 -6.47 -8.21 -0.73
C LYS A 82 -6.36 -9.61 -0.14
N GLU A 83 -5.31 -9.84 0.62
CA GLU A 83 -5.13 -11.11 1.32
C GLU A 83 -4.34 -10.90 2.60
N THR A 84 -4.56 -11.82 3.56
CA THR A 84 -3.82 -11.81 4.81
C THR A 84 -2.53 -12.59 4.62
N LEU A 85 -1.42 -12.03 5.10
CA LEU A 85 -0.11 -12.66 5.02
C LEU A 85 0.54 -12.71 6.40
N CYS A 86 1.44 -13.65 6.61
CA CYS A 86 2.30 -13.61 7.77
C CYS A 86 3.43 -12.61 7.52
N VAL A 87 4.10 -12.17 8.59
CA VAL A 87 5.15 -11.16 8.47
C VAL A 87 6.27 -11.60 7.50
N PRO A 88 6.82 -12.82 7.60
CA PRO A 88 7.85 -13.24 6.64
C PRO A 88 7.39 -13.22 5.19
N CYS A 89 6.17 -13.67 4.89
CA CYS A 89 5.66 -13.66 3.52
C CYS A 89 5.44 -12.23 3.03
N HIS A 90 4.94 -11.36 3.90
CA HIS A 90 4.76 -9.95 3.58
C HIS A 90 6.10 -9.29 3.26
N ASP A 91 7.12 -9.57 4.04
CA ASP A 91 8.45 -8.99 3.83
C ASP A 91 9.07 -9.47 2.51
N VAL A 92 8.94 -10.74 2.20
CA VAL A 92 9.45 -11.30 0.93
C VAL A 92 8.74 -10.66 -0.25
N LYS A 93 7.42 -10.52 -0.16
CA LYS A 93 6.63 -9.92 -1.22
C LYS A 93 7.01 -8.46 -1.42
N SER A 94 7.15 -7.69 -0.34
CA SER A 94 7.53 -6.28 -0.40
C SER A 94 8.91 -6.09 -1.03
N ALA A 95 9.87 -6.94 -0.66
CA ALA A 95 11.21 -6.88 -1.24
C ALA A 95 11.20 -7.20 -2.73
N ARG A 96 10.41 -8.19 -3.13
CA ARG A 96 10.28 -8.54 -4.55
C ARG A 96 9.68 -7.41 -5.36
N GLU A 97 8.63 -6.78 -4.83
CA GLU A 97 7.98 -5.66 -5.51
C GLU A 97 8.91 -4.46 -5.63
N ALA A 98 9.68 -4.18 -4.59
CA ALA A 98 10.65 -3.10 -4.63
C ALA A 98 11.72 -3.34 -5.71
N ARG A 99 12.21 -4.59 -5.82
CA ARG A 99 13.19 -4.94 -6.86
C ARG A 99 12.60 -4.80 -8.26
N GLN A 100 11.36 -5.21 -8.44
CA GLN A 100 10.70 -5.09 -9.75
C GLN A 100 10.55 -3.63 -10.16
N ARG A 101 10.18 -2.76 -9.23
CA ARG A 101 10.08 -1.32 -9.51
C ARG A 101 11.43 -0.71 -9.85
N ALA A 102 12.49 -1.15 -9.18
CA ALA A 102 13.83 -0.62 -9.45
C ALA A 102 14.32 -0.99 -10.85
N ARG A 103 13.87 -2.13 -11.39
CA ARG A 103 14.24 -2.54 -12.75
C ARG A 103 13.44 -1.81 -13.81
N GLY A 104 12.21 -1.50 -13.50
CA GLY A 104 11.31 -0.88 -14.45
C GLY A 104 11.42 0.60 -14.46
#